data_b1ce087102d25fef6d6f712297b968fc
#
_entry.id   b1ce087102d25fef6d6f712297b968fc
#
_cell.length_a   1.000
_cell.length_b   1.000
_cell.length_c   1.000
_cell.angle_alpha   90.00
_cell.angle_beta   90.00
_cell.angle_gamma   90.00
#
_symmetry.space_group_name_H-M   'P 1'
#
loop_
_entity.id
_entity.type
_entity.pdbx_description
1 polymer ?
#
loop_
_entity_poly.entity_id
_entity_poly.type
_entity_poly.pdbx_seq_one_letter_code
_entity_poly.pdbx_strand_id
1 'polypeptide(L)'
;MENEFDVVVVGAGISGIGAGAHFNLKCPDQTYVILEGRESFGGTWDLFKYPGIRSDSDMHTLGYSFKPWVHKKSIANAPAIMEYLEETIDEYELHPHIRYNHHVETANWSTKEGKWIVSVTDKVNNKEITFKGKLLYMCSGYYKYAHGYEPKFEGSENFQGQIVHPQKWSDDVEYENKEVVVIGSGATAATLVPELAKKTKHTTMLQRSPTYFVSAPDEDNLANNLRRFIPDRLAYFLIRIRNISFQQFFF
;
A
#
# COMPACT_ATOMS: atom_id res chain seq x y z
N MET A 1 10.05 8.77 -29.66
CA MET A 1 8.70 8.17 -29.65
C MET A 1 8.16 8.37 -28.25
N GLU A 2 7.06 9.07 -28.14
CA GLU A 2 6.59 9.69 -26.87
C GLU A 2 6.20 8.68 -25.76
N ASN A 3 5.91 7.42 -26.11
CA ASN A 3 5.46 6.37 -25.17
C ASN A 3 6.32 5.10 -25.28
N GLU A 4 7.59 5.23 -25.57
CA GLU A 4 8.53 4.12 -25.62
C GLU A 4 9.64 4.31 -24.60
N PHE A 5 9.82 3.30 -23.72
CA PHE A 5 10.74 3.33 -22.59
C PHE A 5 11.55 2.03 -22.50
N ASP A 6 12.62 2.04 -21.76
CA ASP A 6 13.32 0.81 -21.41
C ASP A 6 12.47 -0.03 -20.44
N VAL A 7 11.80 0.65 -19.48
CA VAL A 7 10.97 -0.02 -18.47
C VAL A 7 9.60 0.62 -18.36
N VAL A 8 8.55 -0.22 -18.36
CA VAL A 8 7.20 0.18 -17.97
C VAL A 8 6.89 -0.44 -16.62
N VAL A 9 6.67 0.41 -15.61
CA VAL A 9 6.28 0.01 -14.24
C VAL A 9 4.77 0.18 -14.11
N VAL A 10 4.07 -0.80 -13.58
CA VAL A 10 2.61 -0.79 -13.39
C VAL A 10 2.26 -0.64 -11.92
N GLY A 11 1.75 0.52 -11.54
CA GLY A 11 1.31 0.89 -10.20
C GLY A 11 2.30 1.81 -9.47
N ALA A 12 1.78 2.89 -8.86
CA ALA A 12 2.50 3.84 -8.02
C ALA A 12 2.24 3.64 -6.51
N GLY A 13 2.11 2.39 -6.08
CA GLY A 13 2.17 2.01 -4.68
C GLY A 13 3.61 1.98 -4.16
N ILE A 14 3.80 1.49 -2.93
CA ILE A 14 5.12 1.37 -2.30
C ILE A 14 6.14 0.67 -3.21
N SER A 15 5.75 -0.38 -3.93
CA SER A 15 6.66 -1.12 -4.82
C SER A 15 7.07 -0.31 -6.05
N GLY A 16 6.12 0.39 -6.69
CA GLY A 16 6.42 1.19 -7.89
C GLY A 16 7.23 2.43 -7.61
N ILE A 17 6.95 3.12 -6.49
CA ILE A 17 7.75 4.25 -6.01
C ILE A 17 9.19 3.77 -5.70
N GLY A 18 9.31 2.64 -4.98
CA GLY A 18 10.63 2.05 -4.69
C GLY A 18 11.40 1.65 -5.95
N ALA A 19 10.71 1.11 -6.96
CA ALA A 19 11.33 0.80 -8.26
C ALA A 19 11.85 2.06 -8.94
N GLY A 20 11.03 3.13 -9.01
CA GLY A 20 11.44 4.42 -9.58
C GLY A 20 12.67 4.99 -8.91
N ALA A 21 12.69 5.02 -7.57
CA ALA A 21 13.86 5.48 -6.82
C ALA A 21 15.12 4.63 -7.13
N HIS A 22 14.96 3.30 -7.26
CA HIS A 22 16.08 2.44 -7.66
C HIS A 22 16.56 2.70 -9.09
N PHE A 23 15.67 3.00 -10.03
CA PHE A 23 16.09 3.36 -11.39
C PHE A 23 16.95 4.64 -11.36
N ASN A 24 16.51 5.70 -10.68
CA ASN A 24 17.29 6.92 -10.56
C ASN A 24 18.64 6.72 -9.85
N LEU A 25 18.68 5.84 -8.82
CA LEU A 25 19.89 5.57 -8.05
C LEU A 25 20.89 4.63 -8.74
N LYS A 26 20.41 3.65 -9.50
CA LYS A 26 21.23 2.51 -9.96
C LYS A 26 21.28 2.35 -11.48
N CYS A 27 20.30 2.90 -12.18
CA CYS A 27 20.16 2.75 -13.63
C CYS A 27 19.84 4.11 -14.30
N PRO A 28 20.65 5.17 -14.06
CA PRO A 28 20.32 6.53 -14.53
C PRO A 28 20.23 6.65 -16.06
N ASP A 29 20.85 5.72 -16.79
CA ASP A 29 20.83 5.71 -18.27
C ASP A 29 19.57 5.02 -18.83
N GLN A 30 18.71 4.45 -17.99
CA GLN A 30 17.49 3.77 -18.44
C GLN A 30 16.30 4.71 -18.35
N THR A 31 15.52 4.75 -19.41
CA THR A 31 14.24 5.47 -19.43
C THR A 31 13.13 4.61 -18.83
N TYR A 32 12.28 5.21 -18.01
CA TYR A 32 11.14 4.48 -17.43
C TYR A 32 9.92 5.37 -17.26
N VAL A 33 8.76 4.72 -17.16
CA VAL A 33 7.48 5.33 -16.82
C VAL A 33 6.77 4.47 -15.76
N ILE A 34 6.09 5.11 -14.82
CA ILE A 34 5.24 4.47 -13.82
C ILE A 34 3.79 4.81 -14.17
N LEU A 35 2.99 3.79 -14.51
CA LEU A 35 1.59 3.95 -14.89
C LEU A 35 0.71 3.64 -13.68
N GLU A 36 -0.02 4.64 -13.20
CA GLU A 36 -0.95 4.52 -12.09
C GLU A 36 -2.39 4.71 -12.57
N GLY A 37 -3.25 3.73 -12.31
CA GLY A 37 -4.64 3.74 -12.75
C GLY A 37 -5.55 4.67 -11.95
N ARG A 38 -5.08 5.22 -10.84
CA ARG A 38 -5.79 6.17 -9.96
C ARG A 38 -5.22 7.57 -10.13
N GLU A 39 -5.90 8.54 -9.52
CA GLU A 39 -5.48 9.95 -9.53
C GLU A 39 -4.35 10.26 -8.55
N SER A 40 -4.02 9.29 -7.66
CA SER A 40 -3.03 9.46 -6.60
C SER A 40 -2.11 8.24 -6.48
N PHE A 41 -0.92 8.46 -5.95
CA PHE A 41 0.01 7.41 -5.53
C PHE A 41 -0.40 6.74 -4.21
N GLY A 42 0.39 5.79 -3.74
CA GLY A 42 0.26 5.17 -2.41
C GLY A 42 -0.43 3.81 -2.41
N GLY A 43 -1.14 3.46 -3.49
CA GLY A 43 -1.77 2.15 -3.63
C GLY A 43 -2.71 1.82 -2.49
N THR A 44 -2.45 0.74 -1.77
CA THR A 44 -3.24 0.28 -0.61
C THR A 44 -3.39 1.36 0.47
N TRP A 45 -2.34 2.13 0.74
CA TRP A 45 -2.31 3.13 1.81
C TRP A 45 -3.16 4.37 1.49
N ASP A 46 -3.37 4.65 0.21
CA ASP A 46 -4.30 5.68 -0.22
C ASP A 46 -5.72 5.14 -0.51
N LEU A 47 -5.84 3.86 -0.92
CA LEU A 47 -7.14 3.27 -1.25
C LEU A 47 -8.02 3.05 -0.03
N PHE A 48 -7.48 2.47 1.04
CA PHE A 48 -8.23 2.13 2.23
C PHE A 48 -8.34 3.32 3.17
N LYS A 49 -9.58 3.62 3.58
CA LYS A 49 -9.92 4.77 4.45
C LYS A 49 -10.61 4.35 5.75
N TYR A 50 -10.72 3.04 6.02
CA TYR A 50 -11.38 2.58 7.24
C TYR A 50 -10.63 3.03 8.51
N PRO A 51 -11.34 3.24 9.63
CA PRO A 51 -10.74 3.71 10.88
C PRO A 51 -9.58 2.85 11.35
N GLY A 52 -8.50 3.52 11.73
CA GLY A 52 -7.31 2.88 12.31
C GLY A 52 -6.38 2.21 11.32
N ILE A 53 -6.60 2.34 10.01
CA ILE A 53 -5.70 1.73 9.01
C ILE A 53 -4.23 2.05 9.31
N ARG A 54 -3.44 0.98 9.42
CA ARG A 54 -2.01 1.01 9.77
C ARG A 54 -1.28 -0.19 9.20
N SER A 55 0.04 -0.16 9.25
CA SER A 55 0.85 -1.34 8.94
C SER A 55 0.70 -2.42 10.02
N ASP A 56 0.75 -3.69 9.62
CA ASP A 56 0.80 -4.85 10.53
C ASP A 56 2.24 -5.24 10.87
N SER A 57 3.19 -4.78 10.08
CA SER A 57 4.63 -4.96 10.27
C SER A 57 5.31 -3.63 10.52
N ASP A 58 6.51 -3.70 11.13
CA ASP A 58 7.28 -2.51 11.41
C ASP A 58 7.84 -1.83 10.14
N MET A 59 7.90 -0.52 10.17
CA MET A 59 8.37 0.29 9.06
C MET A 59 9.88 0.19 8.82
N HIS A 60 10.66 -0.36 9.76
CA HIS A 60 12.08 -0.59 9.53
C HIS A 60 12.29 -1.76 8.55
N THR A 61 11.32 -2.69 8.46
CA THR A 61 11.33 -3.78 7.46
C THR A 61 10.48 -3.46 6.25
N LEU A 62 9.31 -2.85 6.41
CA LEU A 62 8.43 -2.47 5.31
C LEU A 62 9.00 -1.32 4.46
N GLY A 63 9.65 -0.35 5.10
CA GLY A 63 10.26 0.81 4.43
C GLY A 63 11.44 0.43 3.54
N TYR A 64 11.85 1.37 2.71
CA TYR A 64 12.93 1.18 1.74
C TYR A 64 14.30 1.08 2.43
N SER A 65 15.16 0.21 1.94
CA SER A 65 16.53 0.08 2.46
C SER A 65 17.39 1.34 2.23
N PHE A 66 17.06 2.13 1.23
CA PHE A 66 17.77 3.34 0.85
C PHE A 66 17.25 4.60 1.56
N LYS A 67 16.00 4.59 2.09
CA LYS A 67 15.40 5.70 2.82
C LYS A 67 15.02 5.25 4.24
N PRO A 68 15.75 5.67 5.28
CA PRO A 68 15.45 5.30 6.66
C PRO A 68 14.07 5.75 7.12
N TRP A 69 13.36 4.88 7.85
CA TRP A 69 12.20 5.28 8.61
C TRP A 69 12.66 5.96 9.91
N VAL A 70 12.34 7.25 10.05
CA VAL A 70 12.79 8.07 11.19
C VAL A 70 11.68 8.49 12.14
N HIS A 71 10.42 8.15 11.85
CA HIS A 71 9.32 8.41 12.76
C HIS A 71 9.45 7.59 14.04
N LYS A 72 8.86 8.09 15.13
CA LYS A 72 8.94 7.50 16.46
C LYS A 72 8.23 6.15 16.53
N LYS A 73 7.05 6.05 15.87
CA LYS A 73 6.28 4.82 15.79
C LYS A 73 6.81 3.93 14.68
N SER A 74 7.09 2.69 15.00
CA SER A 74 7.49 1.66 14.04
C SER A 74 6.29 1.01 13.35
N ILE A 75 5.16 0.91 14.04
CA ILE A 75 3.87 0.52 13.44
C ILE A 75 3.18 1.83 13.02
N ALA A 76 3.15 2.07 11.71
CA ALA A 76 2.72 3.35 11.16
C ALA A 76 1.26 3.32 10.68
N ASN A 77 0.53 4.40 10.92
CA ASN A 77 -0.76 4.63 10.30
C ASN A 77 -0.62 5.02 8.81
N ALA A 78 -1.69 4.88 8.04
CA ALA A 78 -1.66 5.17 6.60
C ALA A 78 -1.21 6.61 6.28
N PRO A 79 -1.63 7.67 6.99
CA PRO A 79 -1.12 9.03 6.74
C PRO A 79 0.41 9.15 6.84
N ALA A 80 1.03 8.55 7.86
CA ALA A 80 2.49 8.60 8.00
C ALA A 80 3.22 7.79 6.91
N ILE A 81 2.60 6.71 6.43
CA ILE A 81 3.13 5.95 5.30
C ILE A 81 3.01 6.76 4.01
N MET A 82 1.88 7.45 3.80
CA MET A 82 1.69 8.33 2.65
C MET A 82 2.69 9.48 2.63
N GLU A 83 2.94 10.13 3.78
CA GLU A 83 3.97 11.16 3.94
C GLU A 83 5.37 10.62 3.55
N TYR A 84 5.73 9.44 4.05
CA TYR A 84 7.00 8.79 3.72
C TYR A 84 7.13 8.47 2.22
N LEU A 85 6.03 8.07 1.56
CA LEU A 85 6.02 7.82 0.11
C LEU A 85 6.12 9.13 -0.68
N GLU A 86 5.43 10.19 -0.26
CA GLU A 86 5.50 11.52 -0.88
C GLU A 86 6.92 12.09 -0.79
N GLU A 87 7.51 12.08 0.41
CA GLU A 87 8.92 12.45 0.60
C GLU A 87 9.87 11.64 -0.29
N THR A 88 9.56 10.34 -0.53
CA THR A 88 10.37 9.51 -1.42
C THR A 88 10.23 9.95 -2.87
N ILE A 89 9.02 10.29 -3.31
CA ILE A 89 8.77 10.81 -4.67
C ILE A 89 9.54 12.10 -4.88
N ASP A 90 9.51 13.01 -3.91
CA ASP A 90 10.21 14.30 -3.97
C ASP A 90 11.73 14.13 -3.93
N GLU A 91 12.25 13.39 -2.94
CA GLU A 91 13.69 13.19 -2.72
C GLU A 91 14.39 12.52 -3.91
N TYR A 92 13.67 11.62 -4.58
CA TYR A 92 14.19 10.88 -5.74
C TYR A 92 13.65 11.39 -7.08
N GLU A 93 13.03 12.57 -7.11
CA GLU A 93 12.57 13.27 -8.34
C GLU A 93 11.67 12.40 -9.24
N LEU A 94 10.70 11.67 -8.65
CA LEU A 94 9.90 10.71 -9.39
C LEU A 94 8.68 11.31 -10.11
N HIS A 95 8.26 12.53 -9.78
CA HIS A 95 7.09 13.19 -10.39
C HIS A 95 7.06 13.15 -11.93
N PRO A 96 8.17 13.43 -12.65
CA PRO A 96 8.15 13.39 -14.11
C PRO A 96 7.90 12.02 -14.71
N HIS A 97 8.12 10.96 -13.91
CA HIS A 97 8.01 9.58 -14.36
C HIS A 97 6.65 8.96 -14.10
N ILE A 98 5.83 9.54 -13.19
CA ILE A 98 4.52 9.00 -12.83
C ILE A 98 3.44 9.56 -13.77
N ARG A 99 2.61 8.67 -14.32
CA ARG A 99 1.43 9.00 -15.10
C ARG A 99 0.21 8.51 -14.34
N TYR A 100 -0.49 9.44 -13.68
CA TYR A 100 -1.74 9.18 -12.98
C TYR A 100 -2.90 9.02 -13.96
N ASN A 101 -3.97 8.37 -13.54
CA ASN A 101 -5.17 8.08 -14.34
C ASN A 101 -4.88 7.24 -15.60
N HIS A 102 -3.76 6.55 -15.64
CA HIS A 102 -3.33 5.69 -16.73
C HIS A 102 -3.52 4.22 -16.33
N HIS A 103 -4.71 3.68 -16.60
CA HIS A 103 -5.07 2.31 -16.25
C HIS A 103 -4.55 1.32 -17.30
N VAL A 104 -3.70 0.39 -16.87
CA VAL A 104 -3.21 -0.68 -17.73
C VAL A 104 -4.31 -1.74 -17.91
N GLU A 105 -4.76 -1.94 -19.13
CA GLU A 105 -5.77 -2.94 -19.49
C GLU A 105 -5.14 -4.28 -19.85
N THR A 106 -4.13 -4.25 -20.73
CA THR A 106 -3.43 -5.44 -21.19
C THR A 106 -1.94 -5.18 -21.36
N ALA A 107 -1.14 -6.23 -21.25
CA ALA A 107 0.28 -6.19 -21.58
C ALA A 107 0.65 -7.48 -22.32
N ASN A 108 1.10 -7.35 -23.57
CA ASN A 108 1.41 -8.47 -24.45
C ASN A 108 2.86 -8.36 -24.94
N TRP A 109 3.57 -9.49 -24.92
CA TRP A 109 4.92 -9.53 -25.47
C TRP A 109 4.89 -9.65 -27.00
N SER A 110 5.65 -8.79 -27.67
CA SER A 110 5.87 -8.86 -29.11
C SER A 110 7.30 -9.35 -29.41
N THR A 111 7.44 -10.60 -29.80
CA THR A 111 8.71 -11.17 -30.21
C THR A 111 9.29 -10.46 -31.44
N LYS A 112 8.44 -9.98 -32.34
CA LYS A 112 8.85 -9.23 -33.53
C LYS A 112 9.52 -7.90 -33.15
N GLU A 113 8.99 -7.21 -32.13
CA GLU A 113 9.52 -5.91 -31.68
C GLU A 113 10.54 -6.04 -30.55
N GLY A 114 10.62 -7.23 -29.92
CA GLY A 114 11.42 -7.43 -28.71
C GLY A 114 10.96 -6.58 -27.54
N LYS A 115 9.64 -6.31 -27.41
CA LYS A 115 9.06 -5.37 -26.46
C LYS A 115 7.70 -5.82 -25.92
N TRP A 116 7.39 -5.36 -24.75
CA TRP A 116 6.04 -5.36 -24.22
C TRP A 116 5.20 -4.26 -24.87
N ILE A 117 4.03 -4.62 -25.34
CA ILE A 117 3.00 -3.72 -25.87
C ILE A 117 1.94 -3.61 -24.78
N VAL A 118 1.82 -2.45 -24.18
CA VAL A 118 0.98 -2.19 -23.02
C VAL A 118 -0.16 -1.25 -23.42
N SER A 119 -1.39 -1.77 -23.42
CA SER A 119 -2.60 -0.98 -23.69
C SER A 119 -3.09 -0.33 -22.42
N VAL A 120 -3.33 0.95 -22.47
CA VAL A 120 -3.62 1.81 -21.31
C VAL A 120 -4.82 2.70 -21.63
N THR A 121 -5.75 2.81 -20.69
CA THR A 121 -6.82 3.80 -20.73
C THR A 121 -6.40 5.05 -19.94
N ASP A 122 -6.24 6.17 -20.63
CA ASP A 122 -6.20 7.49 -20.02
C ASP A 122 -7.62 7.88 -19.58
N LYS A 123 -7.88 7.81 -18.28
CA LYS A 123 -9.21 8.06 -17.70
C LYS A 123 -9.63 9.53 -17.74
N VAL A 124 -8.66 10.46 -17.81
CA VAL A 124 -8.97 11.89 -17.89
C VAL A 124 -9.55 12.24 -19.26
N ASN A 125 -8.89 11.75 -20.31
CA ASN A 125 -9.25 12.06 -21.69
C ASN A 125 -10.14 10.97 -22.34
N ASN A 126 -10.42 9.89 -21.59
CA ASN A 126 -11.13 8.70 -22.07
C ASN A 126 -10.56 8.16 -23.39
N LYS A 127 -9.23 8.02 -23.43
CA LYS A 127 -8.47 7.66 -24.64
C LYS A 127 -7.61 6.44 -24.39
N GLU A 128 -7.59 5.54 -25.37
CA GLU A 128 -6.62 4.44 -25.39
C GLU A 128 -5.24 4.93 -25.86
N ILE A 129 -4.21 4.55 -25.11
CA ILE A 129 -2.81 4.86 -25.39
C ILE A 129 -2.01 3.58 -25.33
N THR A 130 -1.05 3.42 -26.23
CA THR A 130 -0.13 2.29 -26.20
C THR A 130 1.24 2.75 -25.71
N PHE A 131 1.73 2.08 -24.68
CA PHE A 131 3.12 2.19 -24.21
C PHE A 131 3.92 0.97 -24.67
N LYS A 132 5.22 1.17 -24.88
CA LYS A 132 6.15 0.09 -25.23
C LYS A 132 7.33 0.07 -24.26
N GLY A 133 7.75 -1.10 -23.84
CA GLY A 133 8.91 -1.26 -22.94
C GLY A 133 9.68 -2.53 -23.20
N LYS A 134 11.00 -2.50 -23.02
CA LYS A 134 11.83 -3.72 -23.06
C LYS A 134 11.57 -4.60 -21.84
N LEU A 135 11.30 -3.99 -20.69
CA LEU A 135 10.95 -4.65 -19.45
C LEU A 135 9.58 -4.16 -18.97
N LEU A 136 8.75 -5.10 -18.51
CA LEU A 136 7.52 -4.82 -17.78
C LEU A 136 7.73 -5.17 -16.31
N TYR A 137 7.54 -4.19 -15.42
CA TYR A 137 7.74 -4.35 -13.99
C TYR A 137 6.39 -4.18 -13.26
N MET A 138 5.82 -5.32 -12.82
CA MET A 138 4.48 -5.35 -12.22
C MET A 138 4.54 -4.97 -10.74
N CYS A 139 3.98 -3.80 -10.40
CA CYS A 139 3.84 -3.27 -9.04
C CYS A 139 2.37 -3.04 -8.66
N SER A 140 1.46 -3.79 -9.26
CA SER A 140 0.00 -3.62 -9.13
C SER A 140 -0.58 -4.07 -7.78
N GLY A 141 0.25 -4.62 -6.88
CA GLY A 141 -0.22 -5.17 -5.60
C GLY A 141 -1.00 -6.47 -5.78
N TYR A 142 -1.73 -6.86 -4.74
CA TYR A 142 -2.52 -8.11 -4.71
C TYR A 142 -4.01 -7.89 -4.40
N TYR A 143 -4.42 -6.67 -4.11
CA TYR A 143 -5.83 -6.34 -3.92
C TYR A 143 -6.52 -6.04 -5.25
N LYS A 144 -7.76 -6.53 -5.40
CA LYS A 144 -8.63 -6.12 -6.49
C LYS A 144 -9.29 -4.79 -6.11
N TYR A 145 -8.86 -3.69 -6.71
CA TYR A 145 -9.31 -2.34 -6.33
C TYR A 145 -10.78 -2.06 -6.69
N ALA A 146 -11.30 -2.71 -7.74
CA ALA A 146 -12.68 -2.50 -8.17
C ALA A 146 -13.72 -2.92 -7.12
N HIS A 147 -13.46 -4.03 -6.42
CA HIS A 147 -14.34 -4.52 -5.35
C HIS A 147 -13.59 -5.53 -4.47
N GLY A 148 -13.90 -5.57 -3.16
CA GLY A 148 -13.50 -6.65 -2.27
C GLY A 148 -14.32 -7.92 -2.47
N TYR A 149 -13.94 -8.99 -1.78
CA TYR A 149 -14.75 -10.21 -1.73
C TYR A 149 -15.90 -10.00 -0.74
N GLU A 150 -17.12 -10.01 -1.25
CA GLU A 150 -18.36 -9.90 -0.47
C GLU A 150 -19.11 -11.24 -0.53
N PRO A 151 -19.03 -12.08 0.51
CA PRO A 151 -19.79 -13.32 0.55
C PRO A 151 -21.29 -13.01 0.66
N LYS A 152 -22.10 -13.76 -0.07
CA LYS A 152 -23.56 -13.68 0.09
C LYS A 152 -23.98 -14.47 1.30
N PHE A 153 -24.59 -13.82 2.28
CA PHE A 153 -25.21 -14.45 3.42
C PHE A 153 -26.72 -14.57 3.17
N GLU A 154 -27.27 -15.74 3.40
CA GLU A 154 -28.70 -15.96 3.31
C GLU A 154 -29.45 -15.07 4.31
N GLY A 155 -30.45 -14.33 3.85
CA GLY A 155 -31.21 -13.39 4.66
C GLY A 155 -30.57 -12.01 4.84
N SER A 156 -29.40 -11.75 4.26
CA SER A 156 -28.75 -10.42 4.34
C SER A 156 -29.61 -9.29 3.77
N GLU A 157 -30.49 -9.60 2.84
CA GLU A 157 -31.47 -8.66 2.25
C GLU A 157 -32.54 -8.19 3.25
N ASN A 158 -32.73 -8.90 4.37
CA ASN A 158 -33.67 -8.54 5.43
C ASN A 158 -33.02 -7.64 6.50
N PHE A 159 -31.70 -7.48 6.45
CA PHE A 159 -30.99 -6.65 7.41
C PHE A 159 -31.31 -5.16 7.18
N GLN A 160 -31.79 -4.49 8.23
CA GLN A 160 -32.22 -3.10 8.14
C GLN A 160 -31.09 -2.09 8.44
N GLY A 161 -29.91 -2.59 8.81
CA GLY A 161 -28.74 -1.77 9.07
C GLY A 161 -27.88 -1.54 7.82
N GLN A 162 -26.85 -0.73 7.97
CA GLN A 162 -25.87 -0.52 6.90
C GLN A 162 -24.88 -1.69 6.84
N ILE A 163 -24.66 -2.24 5.63
CA ILE A 163 -23.61 -3.23 5.35
C ILE A 163 -22.48 -2.51 4.59
N VAL A 164 -21.27 -2.57 5.12
CA VAL A 164 -20.11 -1.88 4.57
C VAL A 164 -18.94 -2.84 4.40
N HIS A 165 -18.38 -2.89 3.19
CA HIS A 165 -17.08 -3.53 2.99
C HIS A 165 -15.96 -2.53 3.31
N PRO A 166 -14.95 -2.83 4.16
CA PRO A 166 -13.91 -1.88 4.58
C PRO A 166 -13.14 -1.22 3.43
N GLN A 167 -13.01 -1.88 2.28
CA GLN A 167 -12.40 -1.29 1.10
C GLN A 167 -13.18 -0.11 0.51
N LYS A 168 -14.49 -0.04 0.80
CA LYS A 168 -15.40 1.03 0.36
C LYS A 168 -15.81 1.93 1.52
N TRP A 169 -14.97 2.04 2.52
CA TRP A 169 -15.23 2.92 3.65
C TRP A 169 -15.27 4.37 3.21
N SER A 170 -16.32 5.08 3.56
CA SER A 170 -16.55 6.50 3.24
C SER A 170 -16.97 7.27 4.49
N ASP A 171 -16.97 8.58 4.42
CA ASP A 171 -17.29 9.46 5.57
C ASP A 171 -18.76 9.39 5.99
N ASP A 172 -19.65 8.87 5.14
CA ASP A 172 -21.07 8.66 5.41
C ASP A 172 -21.38 7.36 6.16
N VAL A 173 -20.36 6.56 6.49
CA VAL A 173 -20.54 5.37 7.33
C VAL A 173 -20.81 5.77 8.77
N GLU A 174 -22.07 5.64 9.18
CA GLU A 174 -22.49 5.94 10.54
C GLU A 174 -22.38 4.74 11.46
N TYR A 175 -21.46 4.76 12.40
CA TYR A 175 -21.26 3.69 13.40
C TYR A 175 -21.26 4.18 14.85
N GLU A 176 -21.21 5.48 15.10
CA GLU A 176 -21.16 6.06 16.45
C GLU A 176 -22.44 5.72 17.22
N ASN A 177 -22.29 5.27 18.47
CA ASN A 177 -23.38 4.83 19.36
C ASN A 177 -24.24 3.67 18.82
N LYS A 178 -23.82 2.99 17.75
CA LYS A 178 -24.52 1.82 17.19
C LYS A 178 -23.93 0.50 17.70
N GLU A 179 -24.69 -0.57 17.57
CA GLU A 179 -24.19 -1.92 17.71
C GLU A 179 -23.63 -2.36 16.37
N VAL A 180 -22.36 -2.76 16.35
CA VAL A 180 -21.63 -3.08 15.11
C VAL A 180 -21.11 -4.50 15.15
N VAL A 181 -21.29 -5.24 14.08
CA VAL A 181 -20.72 -6.56 13.89
C VAL A 181 -19.66 -6.50 12.79
N VAL A 182 -18.43 -6.87 13.13
CA VAL A 182 -17.33 -6.99 12.17
C VAL A 182 -17.14 -8.47 11.84
N ILE A 183 -17.41 -8.84 10.59
CA ILE A 183 -17.30 -10.22 10.11
C ILE A 183 -15.90 -10.45 9.54
N GLY A 184 -15.12 -11.27 10.22
CA GLY A 184 -13.75 -11.61 9.89
C GLY A 184 -12.78 -11.41 11.04
N SER A 185 -11.59 -11.99 10.91
CA SER A 185 -10.50 -11.92 11.91
C SER A 185 -9.12 -11.69 11.27
N GLY A 186 -9.09 -11.17 10.05
CA GLY A 186 -7.83 -10.78 9.37
C GLY A 186 -7.29 -9.44 9.84
N ALA A 187 -6.21 -8.97 9.21
CA ALA A 187 -5.54 -7.71 9.52
C ALA A 187 -6.49 -6.50 9.60
N THR A 188 -7.42 -6.40 8.65
CA THR A 188 -8.45 -5.35 8.66
C THR A 188 -9.30 -5.37 9.93
N ALA A 189 -9.79 -6.55 10.34
CA ALA A 189 -10.60 -6.68 11.56
C ALA A 189 -9.77 -6.38 12.82
N ALA A 190 -8.52 -6.85 12.88
CA ALA A 190 -7.60 -6.57 13.98
C ALA A 190 -7.36 -5.07 14.20
N THR A 191 -7.40 -4.30 13.13
CA THR A 191 -7.25 -2.84 13.16
C THR A 191 -8.57 -2.14 13.42
N LEU A 192 -9.64 -2.55 12.73
CA LEU A 192 -10.93 -1.87 12.71
C LEU A 192 -11.68 -2.04 14.04
N VAL A 193 -11.70 -3.26 14.62
CA VAL A 193 -12.45 -3.56 15.85
C VAL A 193 -12.05 -2.65 17.03
N PRO A 194 -10.76 -2.47 17.36
CA PRO A 194 -10.37 -1.56 18.44
C PRO A 194 -10.73 -0.10 18.19
N GLU A 195 -10.72 0.35 16.94
CA GLU A 195 -11.06 1.72 16.60
C GLU A 195 -12.58 1.95 16.68
N LEU A 196 -13.38 1.02 16.18
CA LEU A 196 -14.83 1.09 16.30
C LEU A 196 -15.29 1.05 17.76
N ALA A 197 -14.68 0.20 18.58
CA ALA A 197 -15.03 0.06 20.00
C ALA A 197 -14.90 1.36 20.81
N LYS A 198 -14.13 2.34 20.34
CA LYS A 198 -13.99 3.66 20.99
C LYS A 198 -15.25 4.53 20.85
N LYS A 199 -16.07 4.28 19.83
CA LYS A 199 -17.18 5.16 19.45
C LYS A 199 -18.53 4.46 19.35
N THR A 200 -18.54 3.14 19.18
CA THR A 200 -19.77 2.35 19.09
C THR A 200 -20.37 2.10 20.50
N LYS A 201 -21.66 1.79 20.54
CA LYS A 201 -22.29 1.27 21.77
C LYS A 201 -21.74 -0.12 22.13
N HIS A 202 -21.55 -0.97 21.11
CA HIS A 202 -20.97 -2.30 21.22
C HIS A 202 -20.39 -2.75 19.91
N THR A 203 -19.21 -3.37 19.94
CA THR A 203 -18.58 -3.97 18.77
C THR A 203 -18.38 -5.46 18.97
N THR A 204 -18.94 -6.26 18.08
CA THR A 204 -18.80 -7.71 18.06
C THR A 204 -17.89 -8.12 16.90
N MET A 205 -16.85 -8.91 17.17
CA MET A 205 -16.06 -9.55 16.11
C MET A 205 -16.57 -10.98 15.89
N LEU A 206 -17.14 -11.23 14.72
CA LEU A 206 -17.58 -12.56 14.30
C LEU A 206 -16.48 -13.21 13.45
N GLN A 207 -15.90 -14.30 13.93
CA GLN A 207 -14.84 -15.01 13.22
C GLN A 207 -15.21 -16.47 12.97
N ARG A 208 -14.81 -16.98 11.81
CA ARG A 208 -15.02 -18.39 11.45
C ARG A 208 -14.06 -19.31 12.21
N SER A 209 -12.81 -18.89 12.34
CA SER A 209 -11.77 -19.62 13.05
C SER A 209 -10.89 -18.66 13.83
N PRO A 210 -10.29 -19.06 14.95
CA PRO A 210 -9.40 -18.23 15.74
C PRO A 210 -8.21 -17.74 14.90
N THR A 211 -7.82 -16.49 15.15
CA THR A 211 -6.59 -15.90 14.62
C THR A 211 -5.67 -15.57 15.79
N TYR A 212 -4.39 -15.83 15.65
CA TYR A 212 -3.42 -15.46 16.68
C TYR A 212 -3.11 -13.97 16.60
N PHE A 213 -3.20 -13.28 17.72
CA PHE A 213 -2.81 -11.90 17.90
C PHE A 213 -1.67 -11.83 18.91
N VAL A 214 -0.62 -11.09 18.54
CA VAL A 214 0.48 -10.79 19.45
C VAL A 214 0.45 -9.32 19.76
N SER A 215 0.43 -8.97 21.06
CA SER A 215 0.53 -7.57 21.48
C SER A 215 1.99 -7.15 21.47
N ALA A 216 2.27 -6.05 20.77
CA ALA A 216 3.58 -5.42 20.71
C ALA A 216 3.43 -3.90 20.78
N PRO A 217 4.41 -3.17 21.35
CA PRO A 217 4.39 -1.71 21.33
C PRO A 217 4.50 -1.19 19.89
N ASP A 218 3.81 -0.08 19.61
CA ASP A 218 3.86 0.60 18.32
C ASP A 218 5.14 1.46 18.14
N GLU A 219 5.85 1.76 19.25
CA GLU A 219 7.14 2.46 19.24
C GLU A 219 8.30 1.47 19.41
N ASP A 220 9.36 1.67 18.65
CA ASP A 220 10.62 0.95 18.82
C ASP A 220 11.60 1.80 19.66
N ASN A 221 11.57 1.58 20.97
CA ASN A 221 12.41 2.34 21.90
C ASN A 221 13.92 2.17 21.66
N LEU A 222 14.34 0.99 21.16
CA LEU A 222 15.74 0.78 20.82
C LEU A 222 16.13 1.61 19.58
N ALA A 223 15.32 1.60 18.54
CA ALA A 223 15.53 2.43 17.35
C ALA A 223 15.56 3.92 17.73
N ASN A 224 14.59 4.36 18.52
CA ASN A 224 14.49 5.74 18.97
C ASN A 224 15.69 6.19 19.81
N ASN A 225 16.24 5.29 20.65
CA ASN A 225 17.43 5.59 21.45
C ASN A 225 18.71 5.56 20.60
N LEU A 226 18.88 4.58 19.72
CA LEU A 226 20.06 4.49 18.85
C LEU A 226 20.25 5.75 18.01
N ARG A 227 19.18 6.27 17.43
CA ARG A 227 19.21 7.51 16.61
C ARG A 227 19.70 8.76 17.37
N ARG A 228 19.70 8.74 18.70
CA ARG A 228 20.26 9.85 19.50
C ARG A 228 21.79 9.84 19.55
N PHE A 229 22.41 8.70 19.26
CA PHE A 229 23.85 8.50 19.44
C PHE A 229 24.60 8.19 18.16
N ILE A 230 23.89 7.66 17.13
CA ILE A 230 24.51 7.30 15.86
C ILE A 230 23.64 7.84 14.70
N PRO A 231 24.24 8.04 13.50
CA PRO A 231 23.50 8.51 12.32
C PRO A 231 22.30 7.61 11.97
N ASP A 232 21.21 8.23 11.51
CA ASP A 232 19.95 7.56 11.21
C ASP A 232 20.10 6.36 10.26
N ARG A 233 20.93 6.47 9.24
CA ARG A 233 21.19 5.35 8.29
C ARG A 233 21.81 4.14 8.97
N LEU A 234 22.74 4.34 9.92
CA LEU A 234 23.37 3.25 10.65
C LEU A 234 22.40 2.65 11.68
N ALA A 235 21.67 3.47 12.40
CA ALA A 235 20.63 3.04 13.33
C ALA A 235 19.58 2.20 12.60
N TYR A 236 19.08 2.69 11.46
CA TYR A 236 18.10 2.00 10.63
C TYR A 236 18.62 0.64 10.14
N PHE A 237 19.84 0.59 9.63
CA PHE A 237 20.47 -0.66 9.19
C PHE A 237 20.53 -1.72 10.29
N LEU A 238 20.99 -1.34 11.49
CA LEU A 238 21.08 -2.25 12.63
C LEU A 238 19.71 -2.76 13.09
N ILE A 239 18.73 -1.86 13.18
CA ILE A 239 17.36 -2.21 13.56
C ILE A 239 16.72 -3.11 12.51
N ARG A 240 16.93 -2.81 11.22
CA ARG A 240 16.43 -3.63 10.11
C ARG A 240 16.99 -5.06 10.17
N ILE A 241 18.28 -5.24 10.39
CA ILE A 241 18.89 -6.56 10.57
C ILE A 241 18.26 -7.29 11.77
N ARG A 242 18.15 -6.62 12.93
CA ARG A 242 17.50 -7.20 14.11
C ARG A 242 16.08 -7.69 13.79
N ASN A 243 15.26 -6.85 13.16
CA ASN A 243 13.85 -7.16 12.90
C ASN A 243 13.71 -8.28 11.86
N ILE A 244 14.52 -8.27 10.79
CA ILE A 244 14.55 -9.35 9.81
C ILE A 244 14.98 -10.67 10.48
N SER A 245 16.04 -10.65 11.28
CA SER A 245 16.52 -11.86 11.99
C SER A 245 15.46 -12.39 12.95
N PHE A 246 14.77 -11.49 13.66
CA PHE A 246 13.67 -11.88 14.55
C PHE A 246 12.51 -12.53 13.78
N GLN A 247 12.09 -11.94 12.67
CA GLN A 247 11.04 -12.52 11.82
C GLN A 247 11.44 -13.91 11.30
N GLN A 248 12.66 -14.08 10.82
CA GLN A 248 13.17 -15.37 10.33
C GLN A 248 13.27 -16.44 11.43
N PHE A 249 13.42 -16.04 12.68
CA PHE A 249 13.46 -16.99 13.79
C PHE A 249 12.06 -17.47 14.22
N PHE A 250 11.02 -16.64 14.04
CA PHE A 250 9.66 -16.95 14.45
C PHE A 250 8.78 -17.55 13.33
N PHE A 251 9.18 -17.45 12.07
CA PHE A 251 8.47 -17.98 10.89
C PHE A 251 9.38 -18.94 10.09
#